data_f8d90e2327ac70c947c600f18051f3bf
#
_entry.id   f8d90e2327ac70c947c600f18051f3bf
#
_cell.length_a   1.000
_cell.length_b   1.000
_cell.length_c   1.000
_cell.angle_alpha   90.00
_cell.angle_beta   90.00
_cell.angle_gamma   90.00
#
_symmetry.space_group_name_H-M   'P 1'
#
loop_
_entity.id
_entity.type
_entity.pdbx_description
1 polymer ?
#
loop_
_entity_poly.entity_id
_entity_poly.type
_entity_poly.pdbx_seq_one_letter_code
_entity_poly.pdbx_strand_id
1 'polypeptide(L)'
;MKINGFVYCSVLASVFVLGFLQESVHGRPLLMSLSRPRPDDAASFARWLVSQSSWGVLNTISSEWGGAPFGNVVSFSDGLPDKGKGIPYFYLTALDPTASNAMKDKRSSFTLSEYNLGTCGKTDPENPSCAKITLVGKLKLVDGNSKEAEFARTALFTKHAEMKSWPKSHNFQVFKLDIENIFMINWFGGPKPLTVEQYLNAKM
;
A
#
# COMPACT_ATOMS: atom_id res chain seq x y z
N MET A 1 -46.70 60.06 -48.25
CA MET A 1 -46.95 58.65 -48.57
C MET A 1 -46.13 57.81 -47.59
N LYS A 2 -46.84 57.15 -46.66
CA LYS A 2 -46.26 56.44 -45.51
C LYS A 2 -45.87 55.01 -45.92
N ILE A 3 -44.70 54.57 -45.60
CA ILE A 3 -44.31 53.15 -45.67
C ILE A 3 -43.81 52.72 -44.29
N ASN A 4 -44.61 51.87 -43.68
CA ASN A 4 -44.28 51.22 -42.37
C ASN A 4 -43.33 50.10 -42.62
N GLY A 5 -42.19 50.15 -41.92
CA GLY A 5 -41.23 49.05 -41.86
C GLY A 5 -41.46 48.22 -40.59
N PHE A 6 -41.86 46.97 -40.76
CA PHE A 6 -41.92 45.98 -39.69
C PHE A 6 -40.54 45.47 -39.33
N VAL A 7 -40.11 45.70 -38.11
CA VAL A 7 -38.87 45.10 -37.56
C VAL A 7 -39.24 43.77 -36.97
N TYR A 8 -38.75 42.67 -37.56
CA TYR A 8 -38.80 41.34 -36.96
C TYR A 8 -37.67 41.19 -35.96
N CYS A 9 -38.05 41.09 -34.69
CA CYS A 9 -37.13 40.74 -33.60
C CYS A 9 -37.00 39.20 -33.51
N SER A 10 -35.91 38.66 -34.02
CA SER A 10 -35.60 37.24 -33.92
C SER A 10 -35.02 36.96 -32.53
N VAL A 11 -35.82 36.36 -31.67
CA VAL A 11 -35.32 35.82 -30.40
C VAL A 11 -34.63 34.48 -30.64
N LEU A 12 -33.30 34.49 -30.62
CA LEU A 12 -32.49 33.25 -30.58
C LEU A 12 -32.54 32.70 -29.16
N ALA A 13 -33.31 31.65 -28.97
CA ALA A 13 -33.30 30.86 -27.74
C ALA A 13 -32.03 29.99 -27.75
N SER A 14 -31.00 30.40 -26.99
CA SER A 14 -29.82 29.58 -26.73
C SER A 14 -30.18 28.48 -25.73
N VAL A 15 -30.34 27.26 -26.24
CA VAL A 15 -30.48 26.07 -25.41
C VAL A 15 -29.09 25.73 -24.87
N PHE A 16 -28.83 26.09 -23.63
CA PHE A 16 -27.67 25.57 -22.90
C PHE A 16 -27.94 24.10 -22.53
N VAL A 17 -27.33 23.18 -23.29
CA VAL A 17 -27.23 21.78 -22.88
C VAL A 17 -26.15 21.72 -21.81
N LEU A 18 -26.55 21.72 -20.56
CA LEU A 18 -25.71 21.35 -19.41
C LEU A 18 -25.41 19.87 -19.51
N GLY A 19 -24.30 19.53 -20.16
CA GLY A 19 -23.71 18.22 -20.08
C GLY A 19 -23.25 17.97 -18.64
N PHE A 20 -24.02 17.21 -17.88
CA PHE A 20 -23.53 16.63 -16.63
C PHE A 20 -22.39 15.67 -16.98
N LEU A 21 -21.14 16.13 -16.80
CA LEU A 21 -20.01 15.23 -16.70
C LEU A 21 -20.20 14.38 -15.43
N GLN A 22 -20.75 13.20 -15.63
CA GLN A 22 -20.81 12.18 -14.60
C GLN A 22 -19.39 11.69 -14.39
N GLU A 23 -18.65 12.35 -13.49
CA GLU A 23 -17.40 11.78 -12.99
C GLU A 23 -17.71 10.41 -12.41
N SER A 24 -17.26 9.38 -13.12
CA SER A 24 -17.24 8.02 -12.59
C SER A 24 -16.33 8.03 -11.35
N VAL A 25 -16.91 8.27 -10.20
CA VAL A 25 -16.27 7.97 -8.92
C VAL A 25 -16.03 6.47 -8.93
N HIS A 26 -14.84 6.06 -9.34
CA HIS A 26 -14.36 4.71 -9.12
C HIS A 26 -14.32 4.52 -7.62
N GLY A 27 -15.41 4.01 -7.08
CA GLY A 27 -15.53 3.67 -5.68
C GLY A 27 -14.39 2.71 -5.33
N ARG A 28 -13.37 3.21 -4.63
CA ARG A 28 -12.50 2.31 -3.86
C ARG A 28 -13.44 1.46 -3.03
N PRO A 29 -13.30 0.10 -3.08
CA PRO A 29 -14.07 -0.73 -2.17
C PRO A 29 -13.85 -0.14 -0.77
N LEU A 30 -14.93 0.17 -0.07
CA LEU A 30 -14.91 0.53 1.34
C LEU A 30 -14.34 -0.70 2.07
N LEU A 31 -13.00 -0.75 2.18
CA LEU A 31 -12.37 -1.60 3.18
C LEU A 31 -12.96 -1.11 4.50
N MET A 32 -13.70 -1.97 5.20
CA MET A 32 -14.16 -1.67 6.55
C MET A 32 -12.91 -1.33 7.34
N SER A 33 -12.71 -0.03 7.61
CA SER A 33 -11.56 0.43 8.37
C SER A 33 -11.69 -0.14 9.76
N LEU A 34 -10.84 -1.11 10.10
CA LEU A 34 -10.71 -1.56 11.48
C LEU A 34 -10.36 -0.35 12.34
N SER A 35 -11.00 -0.23 13.49
CA SER A 35 -10.72 0.88 14.40
C SER A 35 -9.25 0.85 14.84
N ARG A 36 -8.63 2.03 14.90
CA ARG A 36 -7.25 2.19 15.35
C ARG A 36 -7.09 1.64 16.76
N PRO A 37 -6.23 0.65 17.01
CA PRO A 37 -6.01 0.10 18.34
C PRO A 37 -5.38 1.11 19.31
N ARG A 38 -5.43 0.81 20.60
CA ARG A 38 -4.79 1.64 21.62
C ARG A 38 -3.27 1.51 21.53
N PRO A 39 -2.51 2.58 21.84
CA PRO A 39 -1.03 2.54 21.78
C PRO A 39 -0.38 1.56 22.76
N ASP A 40 -1.07 1.16 23.83
CA ASP A 40 -0.58 0.18 24.81
C ASP A 40 -0.65 -1.28 24.30
N ASP A 41 -1.50 -1.57 23.31
CA ASP A 41 -1.54 -2.86 22.60
C ASP A 41 -0.67 -2.80 21.36
N ALA A 42 0.65 -2.90 21.53
CA ALA A 42 1.61 -2.77 20.44
C ALA A 42 1.43 -3.85 19.36
N ALA A 43 1.05 -5.07 19.73
CA ALA A 43 0.92 -6.17 18.78
C ALA A 43 -0.30 -5.99 17.85
N SER A 44 -1.48 -5.70 18.41
CA SER A 44 -2.67 -5.40 17.62
C SER A 44 -2.48 -4.13 16.80
N PHE A 45 -1.80 -3.11 17.34
CA PHE A 45 -1.50 -1.89 16.61
C PHE A 45 -0.60 -2.13 15.39
N ALA A 46 0.48 -2.93 15.56
CA ALA A 46 1.38 -3.31 14.48
C ALA A 46 0.64 -4.05 13.35
N ARG A 47 -0.22 -5.02 13.71
CA ARG A 47 -1.04 -5.76 12.75
C ARG A 47 -2.04 -4.85 12.02
N TRP A 48 -2.70 -3.98 12.75
CA TRP A 48 -3.61 -2.99 12.19
C TRP A 48 -2.88 -2.09 11.18
N LEU A 49 -1.73 -1.52 11.56
CA LEU A 49 -0.97 -0.64 10.69
C LEU A 49 -0.56 -1.33 9.38
N VAL A 50 -0.11 -2.58 9.46
CA VAL A 50 0.24 -3.39 8.29
C VAL A 50 -0.99 -3.69 7.44
N SER A 51 -2.12 -4.09 8.04
CA SER A 51 -3.33 -4.44 7.30
C SER A 51 -3.96 -3.26 6.58
N GLN A 52 -3.95 -2.07 7.20
CA GLN A 52 -4.52 -0.84 6.63
C GLN A 52 -3.63 -0.19 5.57
N SER A 53 -2.31 -0.40 5.62
CA SER A 53 -1.38 0.20 4.66
C SER A 53 -1.45 -0.53 3.32
N SER A 54 -1.32 0.23 2.22
CA SER A 54 -1.32 -0.30 0.85
C SER A 54 0.07 -0.30 0.21
N TRP A 55 1.00 0.49 0.72
CA TRP A 55 2.37 0.62 0.24
C TRP A 55 3.32 1.00 1.37
N GLY A 56 4.61 0.84 1.14
CA GLY A 56 5.66 1.23 2.06
C GLY A 56 7.02 1.27 1.37
N VAL A 57 8.09 1.44 2.17
CA VAL A 57 9.45 1.43 1.67
C VAL A 57 10.08 0.07 1.94
N LEU A 58 10.40 -0.66 0.87
CA LEU A 58 11.13 -1.93 0.91
C LEU A 58 12.61 -1.65 0.69
N ASN A 59 13.42 -2.00 1.68
CA ASN A 59 14.87 -1.82 1.65
C ASN A 59 15.55 -3.15 1.34
N THR A 60 16.54 -3.10 0.44
CA THR A 60 17.37 -4.23 0.02
C THR A 60 18.84 -3.82 0.03
N ILE A 61 19.74 -4.76 -0.19
CA ILE A 61 21.19 -4.52 -0.31
C ILE A 61 21.55 -4.45 -1.78
N SER A 62 21.97 -3.28 -2.25
CA SER A 62 22.35 -3.08 -3.65
C SER A 62 23.65 -3.78 -3.99
N SER A 63 23.60 -4.73 -4.90
CA SER A 63 24.80 -5.37 -5.44
C SER A 63 25.58 -4.48 -6.40
N GLU A 64 24.91 -3.53 -7.05
CA GLU A 64 25.55 -2.60 -7.99
C GLU A 64 26.29 -1.47 -7.28
N TRP A 65 25.83 -1.08 -6.07
CA TRP A 65 26.42 0.00 -5.29
C TRP A 65 27.26 -0.54 -4.11
N GLY A 66 27.95 -1.66 -4.31
CA GLY A 66 28.89 -2.18 -3.34
C GLY A 66 28.31 -2.59 -1.99
N GLY A 67 27.05 -3.00 -1.96
CA GLY A 67 26.38 -3.39 -0.72
C GLY A 67 25.67 -2.23 0.00
N ALA A 68 25.53 -1.08 -0.64
CA ALA A 68 24.80 0.04 -0.06
C ALA A 68 23.32 -0.32 0.16
N PRO A 69 22.67 0.19 1.25
CA PRO A 69 21.23 0.08 1.42
C PRO A 69 20.49 0.79 0.28
N PHE A 70 19.48 0.13 -0.27
CA PHE A 70 18.64 0.66 -1.34
C PHE A 70 17.18 0.58 -0.91
N GLY A 71 16.47 1.71 -0.87
CA GLY A 71 15.06 1.81 -0.52
C GLY A 71 14.21 2.15 -1.74
N ASN A 72 13.10 1.42 -1.92
CA ASN A 72 12.13 1.68 -2.99
C ASN A 72 10.70 1.64 -2.46
N VAL A 73 9.84 2.48 -3.02
CA VAL A 73 8.40 2.48 -2.71
C VAL A 73 7.75 1.33 -3.46
N VAL A 74 7.08 0.44 -2.71
CA VAL A 74 6.40 -0.72 -3.29
C VAL A 74 5.00 -0.89 -2.71
N SER A 75 4.08 -1.36 -3.54
CA SER A 75 2.76 -1.82 -3.11
C SER A 75 2.85 -3.23 -2.52
N PHE A 76 1.99 -3.53 -1.54
CA PHE A 76 1.97 -4.84 -0.89
C PHE A 76 0.57 -5.22 -0.40
N SER A 77 0.42 -6.49 -0.02
CA SER A 77 -0.74 -6.98 0.72
C SER A 77 -0.29 -8.04 1.73
N ASP A 78 -0.89 -8.04 2.92
CA ASP A 78 -0.70 -9.08 3.93
C ASP A 78 -1.80 -10.14 3.93
N GLY A 79 -2.78 -10.02 3.02
CA GLY A 79 -3.90 -10.93 2.85
C GLY A 79 -5.14 -10.27 2.26
N LEU A 80 -6.23 -11.01 2.24
CA LEU A 80 -7.54 -10.46 1.90
C LEU A 80 -8.03 -9.49 2.98
N PRO A 81 -8.96 -8.59 2.68
CA PRO A 81 -9.58 -7.72 3.67
C PRO A 81 -10.05 -8.53 4.88
N ASP A 82 -9.78 -8.03 6.08
CA ASP A 82 -10.12 -8.65 7.38
C ASP A 82 -9.56 -10.07 7.61
N LYS A 83 -8.70 -10.58 6.69
CA LYS A 83 -8.06 -11.90 6.78
C LYS A 83 -6.53 -11.81 6.60
N GLY A 84 -5.97 -10.62 6.79
CA GLY A 84 -4.53 -10.40 6.73
C GLY A 84 -3.79 -11.27 7.75
N LYS A 85 -2.66 -11.85 7.34
CA LYS A 85 -1.81 -12.69 8.21
C LYS A 85 -0.62 -11.93 8.78
N GLY A 86 -0.46 -10.66 8.43
CA GLY A 86 0.68 -9.83 8.85
C GLY A 86 1.97 -10.09 8.07
N ILE A 87 1.98 -11.02 7.13
CA ILE A 87 3.13 -11.32 6.28
C ILE A 87 3.02 -10.51 4.99
N PRO A 88 3.92 -9.55 4.70
CA PRO A 88 3.85 -8.77 3.48
C PRO A 88 4.20 -9.61 2.25
N TYR A 89 3.32 -9.56 1.25
CA TYR A 89 3.54 -10.07 -0.10
C TYR A 89 3.68 -8.92 -1.08
N PHE A 90 4.56 -9.07 -2.06
CA PHE A 90 4.89 -8.09 -3.08
C PHE A 90 4.78 -8.71 -4.46
N TYR A 91 4.48 -7.90 -5.48
CA TYR A 91 4.46 -8.31 -6.88
C TYR A 91 5.53 -7.53 -7.64
N LEU A 92 6.71 -8.14 -7.80
CA LEU A 92 7.92 -7.47 -8.26
C LEU A 92 8.46 -8.15 -9.52
N THR A 93 9.25 -7.38 -10.29
CA THR A 93 9.98 -7.88 -11.47
C THR A 93 11.48 -7.71 -11.28
N ALA A 94 12.27 -8.63 -11.83
CA ALA A 94 13.74 -8.53 -11.83
C ALA A 94 14.27 -7.36 -12.69
N LEU A 95 13.41 -6.68 -13.45
CA LEU A 95 13.75 -5.43 -14.13
C LEU A 95 13.92 -4.26 -13.14
N ASP A 96 13.36 -4.40 -11.92
CA ASP A 96 13.52 -3.43 -10.83
C ASP A 96 14.66 -3.86 -9.90
N PRO A 97 15.54 -2.93 -9.48
CA PRO A 97 16.64 -3.22 -8.55
C PRO A 97 16.19 -3.91 -7.26
N THR A 98 15.00 -3.61 -6.75
CA THR A 98 14.49 -4.22 -5.50
C THR A 98 14.46 -5.74 -5.59
N ALA A 99 13.86 -6.30 -6.64
CA ALA A 99 13.78 -7.74 -6.81
C ALA A 99 15.15 -8.34 -7.19
N SER A 100 15.90 -7.69 -8.10
CA SER A 100 17.21 -8.20 -8.51
C SER A 100 18.23 -8.21 -7.37
N ASN A 101 18.19 -7.23 -6.47
CA ASN A 101 18.98 -7.20 -5.25
C ASN A 101 18.60 -8.34 -4.31
N ALA A 102 17.30 -8.52 -4.04
CA ALA A 102 16.80 -9.55 -3.11
C ALA A 102 17.09 -10.98 -3.59
N MET A 103 17.19 -11.20 -4.90
CA MET A 103 17.60 -12.49 -5.44
C MET A 103 19.09 -12.81 -5.17
N LYS A 104 19.94 -11.79 -5.01
CA LYS A 104 21.37 -11.92 -4.72
C LYS A 104 21.62 -11.89 -3.20
N ASP A 105 20.97 -10.99 -2.47
CA ASP A 105 21.05 -10.86 -1.03
C ASP A 105 19.64 -10.66 -0.45
N LYS A 106 19.16 -11.67 0.25
CA LYS A 106 17.79 -11.71 0.78
C LYS A 106 17.55 -10.77 1.95
N ARG A 107 18.59 -10.21 2.59
CA ARG A 107 18.46 -9.27 3.72
C ARG A 107 17.64 -8.05 3.29
N SER A 108 16.56 -7.81 4.00
CA SER A 108 15.61 -6.78 3.63
C SER A 108 14.88 -6.25 4.85
N SER A 109 14.34 -5.06 4.72
CA SER A 109 13.40 -4.52 5.69
C SER A 109 12.28 -3.76 4.98
N PHE A 110 11.10 -3.77 5.58
CA PHE A 110 9.93 -3.09 5.04
C PHE A 110 9.38 -2.11 6.07
N THR A 111 9.36 -0.82 5.72
CA THR A 111 8.97 0.27 6.63
C THR A 111 7.63 0.86 6.21
N LEU A 112 6.74 1.02 7.18
CA LEU A 112 5.43 1.65 7.06
C LEU A 112 5.30 2.80 8.05
N SER A 113 4.53 3.82 7.66
CA SER A 113 4.14 4.93 8.53
C SER A 113 2.63 5.07 8.57
N GLU A 114 2.08 5.29 9.76
CA GLU A 114 0.67 5.60 9.96
C GLU A 114 0.28 6.92 9.26
N TYR A 115 1.25 7.81 9.02
CA TYR A 115 1.02 9.07 8.34
C TYR A 115 0.31 8.89 6.98
N ASN A 116 0.65 7.82 6.25
CA ASN A 116 0.06 7.50 4.95
C ASN A 116 -1.43 7.11 5.03
N LEU A 117 -1.92 6.78 6.21
CA LEU A 117 -3.34 6.47 6.45
C LEU A 117 -4.17 7.73 6.73
N GLY A 118 -3.51 8.88 6.98
CA GLY A 118 -4.17 10.13 7.36
C GLY A 118 -4.66 10.15 8.81
N THR A 119 -4.38 9.11 9.60
CA THR A 119 -4.87 8.98 10.98
C THR A 119 -4.02 9.74 12.01
N CYS A 120 -2.86 10.26 11.60
CA CYS A 120 -2.01 11.13 12.44
C CYS A 120 -2.52 12.59 12.49
N GLY A 121 -3.52 12.96 11.71
CA GLY A 121 -4.02 14.33 11.64
C GLY A 121 -2.94 15.30 11.15
N LYS A 122 -2.62 16.32 11.97
CA LYS A 122 -1.57 17.32 11.69
C LYS A 122 -0.22 16.99 12.36
N THR A 123 -0.14 15.83 13.01
CA THR A 123 1.09 15.40 13.69
C THR A 123 2.17 15.09 12.66
N ASP A 124 3.40 15.54 12.90
CA ASP A 124 4.55 15.27 12.05
C ASP A 124 4.81 13.75 11.96
N PRO A 125 5.16 13.20 10.76
CA PRO A 125 5.41 11.77 10.58
C PRO A 125 6.57 11.23 11.42
N GLU A 126 7.52 12.07 11.86
CA GLU A 126 8.60 11.66 12.76
C GLU A 126 8.14 11.57 14.21
N ASN A 127 7.10 12.29 14.60
CA ASN A 127 6.59 12.28 15.97
C ASN A 127 6.23 10.85 16.41
N PRO A 128 6.68 10.41 17.60
CA PRO A 128 6.40 9.06 18.10
C PRO A 128 4.92 8.68 18.21
N SER A 129 4.01 9.64 18.33
CA SER A 129 2.57 9.37 18.36
C SER A 129 1.95 9.11 16.98
N CYS A 130 2.67 9.43 15.89
CA CYS A 130 2.38 8.95 14.53
C CYS A 130 3.18 7.67 14.30
N ALA A 131 2.49 6.54 14.37
CA ALA A 131 3.17 5.24 14.45
C ALA A 131 3.97 4.90 13.20
N LYS A 132 5.07 4.18 13.41
CA LYS A 132 5.88 3.60 12.33
C LYS A 132 6.37 2.22 12.75
N ILE A 133 6.45 1.34 11.76
CA ILE A 133 6.93 -0.03 11.92
C ILE A 133 7.95 -0.35 10.84
N THR A 134 9.00 -1.07 11.21
CA THR A 134 9.93 -1.70 10.27
C THR A 134 9.96 -3.19 10.55
N LEU A 135 9.54 -3.99 9.58
CA LEU A 135 9.64 -5.43 9.57
C LEU A 135 10.99 -5.80 8.93
N VAL A 136 11.86 -6.44 9.69
CA VAL A 136 13.22 -6.83 9.24
C VAL A 136 13.26 -8.33 9.01
N GLY A 137 13.88 -8.78 7.93
CA GLY A 137 13.97 -10.19 7.62
C GLY A 137 14.58 -10.50 6.26
N LYS A 138 14.04 -11.52 5.61
CA LYS A 138 14.51 -12.00 4.31
C LYS A 138 13.41 -11.93 3.27
N LEU A 139 13.65 -11.18 2.21
CA LEU A 139 12.77 -11.15 1.04
C LEU A 139 13.02 -12.40 0.19
N LYS A 140 11.98 -13.23 0.02
CA LYS A 140 12.07 -14.52 -0.69
C LYS A 140 11.08 -14.56 -1.84
N LEU A 141 11.54 -15.09 -2.97
CA LEU A 141 10.68 -15.49 -4.07
C LEU A 141 9.77 -16.64 -3.62
N VAL A 142 8.47 -16.54 -3.87
CA VAL A 142 7.50 -17.60 -3.62
C VAL A 142 7.40 -18.48 -4.85
N ASP A 143 7.36 -19.81 -4.65
CA ASP A 143 7.15 -20.75 -5.77
C ASP A 143 5.82 -20.43 -6.47
N GLY A 144 5.93 -20.04 -7.75
CA GLY A 144 4.80 -19.56 -8.54
C GLY A 144 3.63 -20.55 -8.70
N ASN A 145 3.89 -21.86 -8.53
CA ASN A 145 2.91 -22.94 -8.61
C ASN A 145 2.33 -23.34 -7.25
N SER A 146 2.77 -22.71 -6.17
CA SER A 146 2.33 -23.02 -4.81
C SER A 146 0.97 -22.39 -4.51
N LYS A 147 0.22 -22.99 -3.57
CA LYS A 147 -0.99 -22.41 -2.98
C LYS A 147 -0.73 -21.06 -2.32
N GLU A 148 0.49 -20.86 -1.80
CA GLU A 148 0.90 -19.58 -1.22
C GLU A 148 0.98 -18.49 -2.27
N ALA A 149 1.52 -18.77 -3.46
CA ALA A 149 1.57 -17.81 -4.55
C ALA A 149 0.18 -17.47 -5.10
N GLU A 150 -0.73 -18.44 -5.15
CA GLU A 150 -2.14 -18.20 -5.53
C GLU A 150 -2.84 -17.29 -4.54
N PHE A 151 -2.70 -17.58 -3.23
CA PHE A 151 -3.22 -16.73 -2.15
C PHE A 151 -2.67 -15.31 -2.23
N ALA A 152 -1.35 -15.17 -2.37
CA ALA A 152 -0.68 -13.89 -2.42
C ALA A 152 -1.10 -13.05 -3.64
N ARG A 153 -1.18 -13.66 -4.83
CA ARG A 153 -1.71 -12.99 -6.03
C ARG A 153 -3.15 -12.53 -5.84
N THR A 154 -4.00 -13.37 -5.25
CA THR A 154 -5.39 -13.01 -4.98
C THR A 154 -5.46 -11.81 -4.03
N ALA A 155 -4.68 -11.82 -2.95
CA ALA A 155 -4.62 -10.73 -1.98
C ALA A 155 -4.09 -9.42 -2.60
N LEU A 156 -2.98 -9.50 -3.36
CA LEU A 156 -2.39 -8.37 -4.06
C LEU A 156 -3.35 -7.76 -5.07
N PHE A 157 -3.99 -8.58 -5.92
CA PHE A 157 -4.89 -8.12 -6.98
C PHE A 157 -6.26 -7.67 -6.45
N THR A 158 -6.63 -8.06 -5.23
CA THR A 158 -7.80 -7.50 -4.55
C THR A 158 -7.50 -6.09 -4.03
N LYS A 159 -6.32 -5.90 -3.45
CA LYS A 159 -5.89 -4.60 -2.89
C LYS A 159 -5.42 -3.63 -3.97
N HIS A 160 -4.80 -4.13 -5.04
CA HIS A 160 -4.18 -3.39 -6.15
C HIS A 160 -4.67 -3.94 -7.49
N ALA A 161 -5.92 -3.62 -7.86
CA ALA A 161 -6.60 -4.19 -9.02
C ALA A 161 -5.85 -3.95 -10.35
N GLU A 162 -5.12 -2.85 -10.48
CA GLU A 162 -4.34 -2.48 -11.66
C GLU A 162 -3.19 -3.45 -11.96
N MET A 163 -2.64 -4.15 -10.95
CA MET A 163 -1.57 -5.13 -11.13
C MET A 163 -1.97 -6.26 -12.11
N LYS A 164 -3.28 -6.54 -12.26
CA LYS A 164 -3.79 -7.52 -13.23
C LYS A 164 -3.49 -7.15 -14.68
N SER A 165 -3.35 -5.86 -14.97
CA SER A 165 -3.09 -5.31 -16.30
C SER A 165 -1.62 -5.05 -16.59
N TRP A 166 -0.73 -5.25 -15.63
CA TRP A 166 0.70 -5.04 -15.83
C TRP A 166 1.27 -5.97 -16.90
N PRO A 167 2.27 -5.52 -17.70
CA PRO A 167 2.76 -6.26 -18.86
C PRO A 167 3.32 -7.63 -18.48
N LYS A 168 2.78 -8.69 -19.09
CA LYS A 168 3.24 -10.07 -18.86
C LYS A 168 4.71 -10.28 -19.23
N SER A 169 5.21 -9.53 -20.25
CA SER A 169 6.60 -9.55 -20.67
C SER A 169 7.61 -9.13 -19.59
N HIS A 170 7.15 -8.41 -18.55
CA HIS A 170 8.00 -7.99 -17.44
C HIS A 170 8.18 -9.09 -16.39
N ASN A 171 7.53 -10.24 -16.53
CA ASN A 171 7.68 -11.41 -15.66
C ASN A 171 7.60 -11.08 -14.16
N PHE A 172 6.52 -10.40 -13.77
CA PHE A 172 6.27 -10.12 -12.35
C PHE A 172 6.06 -11.41 -11.56
N GLN A 173 6.68 -11.48 -10.39
CA GLN A 173 6.65 -12.64 -9.50
C GLN A 173 6.24 -12.23 -8.09
N VAL A 174 5.72 -13.20 -7.33
CA VAL A 174 5.35 -12.98 -5.93
C VAL A 174 6.60 -13.16 -5.05
N PHE A 175 6.85 -12.16 -4.21
CA PHE A 175 7.83 -12.23 -3.13
C PHE A 175 7.11 -12.12 -1.78
N LYS A 176 7.71 -12.65 -0.72
CA LYS A 176 7.29 -12.46 0.67
C LYS A 176 8.45 -12.04 1.55
N LEU A 177 8.15 -11.29 2.60
CA LEU A 177 9.11 -11.01 3.65
C LEU A 177 8.94 -12.02 4.79
N ASP A 178 9.93 -12.91 4.96
CA ASP A 178 10.05 -13.73 6.15
C ASP A 178 10.59 -12.84 7.28
N ILE A 179 9.73 -12.50 8.23
CA ILE A 179 10.03 -11.54 9.30
C ILE A 179 10.89 -12.22 10.37
N GLU A 180 12.02 -11.60 10.71
CA GLU A 180 12.94 -12.06 11.76
C GLU A 180 12.96 -11.12 12.96
N ASN A 181 12.76 -9.82 12.75
CA ASN A 181 12.73 -8.80 13.80
C ASN A 181 11.70 -7.71 13.48
N ILE A 182 11.25 -7.00 14.51
CA ILE A 182 10.29 -5.91 14.39
C ILE A 182 10.80 -4.72 15.19
N PHE A 183 10.87 -3.56 14.53
CA PHE A 183 11.03 -2.27 15.17
C PHE A 183 9.69 -1.54 15.10
N MET A 184 9.19 -1.02 16.21
CA MET A 184 7.94 -0.26 16.23
C MET A 184 8.00 0.88 17.23
N ILE A 185 7.54 2.05 16.79
CA ILE A 185 7.22 3.20 17.64
C ILE A 185 5.78 3.58 17.35
N ASN A 186 4.96 3.68 18.39
CA ASN A 186 3.57 4.15 18.29
C ASN A 186 3.19 5.13 19.40
N TRP A 187 4.16 5.49 20.26
CA TRP A 187 4.05 6.47 21.33
C TRP A 187 5.43 6.84 21.87
N PHE A 188 5.49 7.89 22.70
CA PHE A 188 6.70 8.31 23.41
C PHE A 188 7.21 7.18 24.34
N GLY A 189 8.50 7.19 24.65
CA GLY A 189 9.15 6.20 25.52
C GLY A 189 10.01 5.18 24.79
N GLY A 190 10.29 5.41 23.52
CA GLY A 190 11.15 4.55 22.70
C GLY A 190 10.45 3.40 22.00
N PRO A 191 11.22 2.52 21.34
CA PRO A 191 10.67 1.37 20.62
C PRO A 191 9.93 0.42 21.54
N LYS A 192 8.80 -0.11 21.06
CA LYS A 192 8.04 -1.14 21.76
C LYS A 192 8.70 -2.49 21.60
N PRO A 193 8.97 -3.25 22.66
CA PRO A 193 9.41 -4.62 22.56
C PRO A 193 8.27 -5.45 21.96
N LEU A 194 8.50 -6.03 20.78
CA LEU A 194 7.51 -6.83 20.06
C LEU A 194 8.20 -7.99 19.37
N THR A 195 7.88 -9.23 19.80
CA THR A 195 8.37 -10.42 19.10
C THR A 195 7.55 -10.70 17.85
N VAL A 196 8.15 -11.43 16.90
CA VAL A 196 7.47 -11.86 15.68
C VAL A 196 6.26 -12.74 16.01
N GLU A 197 6.37 -13.59 17.01
CA GLU A 197 5.27 -14.44 17.48
C GLU A 197 4.09 -13.62 18.03
N GLN A 198 4.35 -12.63 18.88
CA GLN A 198 3.33 -11.72 19.38
C GLN A 198 2.63 -10.98 18.25
N TYR A 199 3.41 -10.49 17.30
CA TYR A 199 2.89 -9.80 16.12
C TYR A 199 1.99 -10.70 15.26
N LEU A 200 2.45 -11.91 14.90
CA LEU A 200 1.70 -12.81 14.02
C LEU A 200 0.41 -13.36 14.69
N ASN A 201 0.41 -13.52 16.02
CA ASN A 201 -0.71 -14.04 16.78
C ASN A 201 -1.68 -12.95 17.28
N ALA A 202 -1.36 -11.67 17.07
CA ALA A 202 -2.22 -10.57 17.50
C ALA A 202 -3.59 -10.61 16.79
N LYS A 203 -4.64 -10.36 17.54
CA LYS A 203 -6.01 -10.22 17.01
C LYS A 203 -6.19 -8.81 16.46
N MET A 204 -6.90 -8.71 15.36
CA MET A 204 -7.34 -7.43 14.76
C MET A 204 -8.82 -7.22 15.00
#